data_23374309736800a16c0a92e0dcc312a3
#
_entry.id   23374309736800a16c0a92e0dcc312a3
#
_cell.length_a   1.000
_cell.length_b   1.000
_cell.length_c   1.000
_cell.angle_alpha   90.00
_cell.angle_beta   90.00
_cell.angle_gamma   90.00
#
_symmetry.space_group_name_H-M   'P 1'
#
loop_
_entity.id
_entity.type
_entity.pdbx_description
1 polymer ?
#
loop_
_entity_poly.entity_id
_entity_poly.type
_entity_poly.pdbx_seq_one_letter_code
_entity_poly.pdbx_strand_id
1 'polypeptide(L)'
;VMIQAPIFSAVASDFGISYNPKYSLKTTTQDYSDLYGNLGGCAVIYDMRSGVYNVYNESAITKRIAPNSTCKIYSALNALEQGIITPTQNTIEWDNISREIPVWNGNQSLDSALKNSVNWYFQRLDKSIGVDKLEAFYREIGYGNGYIGNDTAYYWNGGNLKISPLEQVELLVKLYNNDYGFDSANIETIKNAIFLSESGGNKLYGKTGTGRRNGNDVNGWFIGYVDTADNTYFFAVNLQGENNANGNTATEITYSIFDRMGIKINP
;
A
#
# COMPACT_ATOMS: atom_id res chain seq x y z
N VAL A 1 -23.74 -19.41 6.71
CA VAL A 1 -24.12 -18.02 7.01
C VAL A 1 -23.20 -17.16 6.18
N MET A 2 -23.72 -16.62 5.07
CA MET A 2 -22.99 -15.67 4.23
C MET A 2 -22.82 -14.37 5.03
N ILE A 3 -21.61 -14.03 5.39
CA ILE A 3 -21.27 -12.71 5.93
C ILE A 3 -21.24 -11.78 4.71
N GLN A 4 -22.27 -10.96 4.55
CA GLN A 4 -22.27 -9.89 3.55
C GLN A 4 -21.15 -8.91 3.92
N ALA A 5 -20.15 -8.79 3.03
CA ALA A 5 -19.18 -7.71 3.12
C ALA A 5 -19.93 -6.36 3.04
N PRO A 6 -19.59 -5.38 3.89
CA PRO A 6 -20.24 -4.08 3.84
C PRO A 6 -19.90 -3.38 2.52
N ILE A 7 -20.92 -2.97 1.78
CA ILE A 7 -20.78 -2.14 0.58
C ILE A 7 -20.35 -0.75 1.05
N PHE A 8 -19.10 -0.39 0.80
CA PHE A 8 -18.60 0.94 1.06
C PHE A 8 -19.15 1.92 0.01
N SER A 9 -20.19 2.65 0.33
CA SER A 9 -20.57 3.81 -0.46
C SER A 9 -19.76 5.01 0.02
N ALA A 10 -18.72 5.38 -0.72
CA ALA A 10 -18.12 6.69 -0.55
C ALA A 10 -19.17 7.74 -0.94
N VAL A 11 -19.63 8.54 0.02
CA VAL A 11 -20.51 9.68 -0.26
C VAL A 11 -19.66 10.72 -0.97
N ALA A 12 -20.11 11.19 -2.13
CA ALA A 12 -19.41 12.13 -3.01
C ALA A 12 -19.10 13.52 -2.38
N SER A 13 -19.46 13.75 -1.11
CA SER A 13 -19.13 14.95 -0.35
C SER A 13 -17.87 14.83 0.49
N ASP A 14 -17.23 13.65 0.52
CA ASP A 14 -16.10 13.40 1.42
C ASP A 14 -14.78 13.48 0.67
N PHE A 15 -14.46 14.64 0.09
CA PHE A 15 -13.07 15.07 -0.12
C PHE A 15 -12.38 15.33 1.23
N GLY A 16 -12.97 14.80 2.31
CA GLY A 16 -12.50 14.91 3.67
C GLY A 16 -11.12 14.32 3.84
N ILE A 17 -10.32 14.98 4.66
CA ILE A 17 -8.96 14.60 5.03
C ILE A 17 -8.97 13.34 5.92
N SER A 18 -10.12 12.83 6.31
CA SER A 18 -10.26 11.68 7.23
C SER A 18 -11.25 10.65 6.71
N TYR A 19 -10.91 9.40 6.91
CA TYR A 19 -11.79 8.26 6.71
C TYR A 19 -12.66 8.04 7.95
N ASN A 20 -13.93 7.72 7.78
CA ASN A 20 -14.83 7.37 8.86
C ASN A 20 -15.32 5.94 8.68
N PRO A 21 -14.82 4.96 9.47
CA PRO A 21 -15.28 3.58 9.38
C PRO A 21 -16.78 3.48 9.67
N LYS A 22 -17.49 2.70 8.87
CA LYS A 22 -18.94 2.48 9.04
C LYS A 22 -19.30 1.53 10.18
N TYR A 23 -18.30 0.96 10.84
CA TYR A 23 -18.46 -0.01 11.93
C TYR A 23 -17.50 0.31 13.07
N SER A 24 -17.85 -0.16 14.27
CA SER A 24 -16.95 -0.03 15.42
C SER A 24 -15.78 -0.98 15.27
N LEU A 25 -14.56 -0.44 15.28
CA LEU A 25 -13.33 -1.21 15.24
C LEU A 25 -13.05 -1.81 16.63
N LYS A 26 -12.63 -3.06 16.67
CA LYS A 26 -12.05 -3.66 17.88
C LYS A 26 -10.57 -3.29 17.93
N THR A 27 -10.23 -2.23 18.65
CA THR A 27 -8.87 -1.71 18.74
C THR A 27 -8.21 -2.00 20.07
N THR A 28 -6.88 -2.12 20.05
CA THR A 28 -6.01 -2.09 21.22
C THR A 28 -4.90 -1.08 20.96
N THR A 29 -4.80 -0.07 21.82
CA THR A 29 -3.76 0.96 21.70
C THR A 29 -2.40 0.40 22.15
N GLN A 30 -1.38 0.68 21.36
CA GLN A 30 0.02 0.33 21.60
C GLN A 30 0.85 1.59 21.77
N ASP A 31 1.93 1.51 22.52
CA ASP A 31 2.92 2.58 22.59
C ASP A 31 4.19 2.18 21.83
N TYR A 32 4.41 2.83 20.70
CA TYR A 32 5.61 2.71 19.86
C TYR A 32 6.33 4.06 19.71
N SER A 33 6.05 5.02 20.58
CA SER A 33 6.60 6.38 20.52
C SER A 33 8.13 6.40 20.46
N ASP A 34 8.78 5.49 21.18
CA ASP A 34 10.24 5.35 21.19
C ASP A 34 10.82 4.89 19.84
N LEU A 35 10.03 4.13 19.04
CA LEU A 35 10.44 3.72 17.70
C LEU A 35 10.34 4.86 16.69
N TYR A 36 9.39 5.77 16.89
CA TYR A 36 9.15 6.89 15.98
C TYR A 36 10.11 8.08 16.26
N GLY A 37 10.63 8.19 17.48
CA GLY A 37 11.52 9.29 17.86
C GLY A 37 10.86 10.66 17.62
N ASN A 38 11.48 11.48 16.76
CA ASN A 38 10.95 12.81 16.40
C ASN A 38 10.00 12.80 15.20
N LEU A 39 9.73 11.64 14.61
CA LEU A 39 8.79 11.51 13.49
C LEU A 39 7.35 11.40 14.00
N GLY A 40 6.45 12.10 13.34
CA GLY A 40 5.02 11.84 13.47
C GLY A 40 4.60 10.62 12.66
N GLY A 41 3.32 10.26 12.77
CA GLY A 41 2.73 9.15 12.03
C GLY A 41 1.98 8.18 12.92
N CYS A 42 1.76 6.97 12.44
CA CYS A 42 1.03 5.93 13.15
C CYS A 42 1.35 4.53 12.63
N ALA A 43 0.96 3.52 13.40
CA ALA A 43 0.95 2.12 12.97
C ALA A 43 -0.44 1.52 13.16
N VAL A 44 -0.84 0.69 12.19
CA VAL A 44 -2.03 -0.16 12.26
C VAL A 44 -1.61 -1.58 11.95
N ILE A 45 -1.81 -2.50 12.89
CA ILE A 45 -1.57 -3.94 12.69
C ILE A 45 -2.88 -4.68 12.97
N TYR A 46 -3.45 -5.30 11.94
CA TYR A 46 -4.64 -6.11 12.06
C TYR A 46 -4.28 -7.58 12.22
N ASP A 47 -4.69 -8.16 13.33
CA ASP A 47 -4.60 -9.60 13.61
C ASP A 47 -5.85 -10.28 13.03
N MET A 48 -5.68 -11.04 11.95
CA MET A 48 -6.79 -11.66 11.23
C MET A 48 -7.54 -12.68 12.08
N ARG A 49 -6.83 -13.45 12.90
CA ARG A 49 -7.43 -14.49 13.74
C ARG A 49 -8.29 -13.94 14.86
N SER A 50 -7.83 -12.89 15.55
CA SER A 50 -8.56 -12.26 16.66
C SER A 50 -9.55 -11.17 16.21
N GLY A 51 -9.40 -10.66 14.99
CA GLY A 51 -10.17 -9.53 14.48
C GLY A 51 -9.84 -8.22 15.18
N VAL A 52 -8.65 -8.08 15.78
CA VAL A 52 -8.22 -6.90 16.55
C VAL A 52 -7.26 -6.06 15.76
N TYR A 53 -7.47 -4.75 15.79
CA TYR A 53 -6.53 -3.76 15.29
C TYR A 53 -5.65 -3.26 16.45
N ASN A 54 -4.36 -3.58 16.41
CA ASN A 54 -3.35 -3.00 17.30
C ASN A 54 -2.89 -1.68 16.68
N VAL A 55 -3.12 -0.57 17.37
CA VAL A 55 -2.91 0.78 16.80
C VAL A 55 -1.98 1.62 17.66
N TYR A 56 -1.08 2.34 17.01
CA TYR A 56 -0.30 3.42 17.60
C TYR A 56 -0.76 4.75 17.00
N ASN A 57 -0.97 5.78 17.85
CA ASN A 57 -1.48 7.08 17.47
C ASN A 57 -2.83 7.02 16.74
N GLU A 58 -3.86 6.58 17.47
CA GLU A 58 -5.21 6.36 16.95
C GLU A 58 -5.80 7.57 16.20
N SER A 59 -5.43 8.80 16.61
CA SER A 59 -5.88 10.02 15.95
C SER A 59 -5.40 10.19 14.50
N ALA A 60 -4.36 9.44 14.10
CA ALA A 60 -3.75 9.53 12.78
C ALA A 60 -4.17 8.39 11.82
N ILE A 61 -4.68 7.25 12.34
CA ILE A 61 -4.94 6.07 11.51
C ILE A 61 -6.01 6.29 10.43
N THR A 62 -6.90 7.25 10.61
CA THR A 62 -7.97 7.59 9.68
C THR A 62 -7.66 8.81 8.80
N LYS A 63 -6.53 9.48 9.02
CA LYS A 63 -6.13 10.64 8.20
C LYS A 63 -5.66 10.21 6.83
N ARG A 64 -6.30 10.72 5.79
CA ARG A 64 -5.93 10.44 4.40
C ARG A 64 -4.77 11.32 3.95
N ILE A 65 -3.73 10.70 3.44
CA ILE A 65 -2.50 11.32 2.93
C ILE A 65 -2.09 10.66 1.62
N ALA A 66 -1.11 11.24 0.91
CA ALA A 66 -0.64 10.67 -0.35
C ALA A 66 -0.05 9.27 -0.16
N PRO A 67 -0.49 8.26 -0.95
CA PRO A 67 -0.02 6.89 -0.82
C PRO A 67 1.42 6.69 -1.27
N ASN A 68 1.93 7.59 -2.10
CA ASN A 68 3.20 7.42 -2.79
C ASN A 68 3.27 6.06 -3.52
N SER A 69 4.40 5.38 -3.48
CA SER A 69 4.58 4.11 -4.21
C SER A 69 3.77 2.92 -3.67
N THR A 70 3.05 3.06 -2.56
CA THR A 70 2.18 1.96 -2.08
C THR A 70 0.99 1.71 -3.02
N CYS A 71 0.51 2.73 -3.73
CA CYS A 71 -0.59 2.59 -4.70
C CYS A 71 -0.23 1.68 -5.89
N LYS A 72 1.06 1.45 -6.15
CA LYS A 72 1.52 0.64 -7.28
C LYS A 72 1.04 -0.81 -7.23
N ILE A 73 0.73 -1.34 -6.04
CA ILE A 73 0.06 -2.64 -5.89
C ILE A 73 -1.26 -2.64 -6.68
N TYR A 74 -2.07 -1.60 -6.49
CA TYR A 74 -3.42 -1.51 -7.08
C TYR A 74 -3.40 -0.97 -8.51
N SER A 75 -2.42 -0.14 -8.88
CA SER A 75 -2.14 0.23 -10.28
C SER A 75 -1.80 -1.03 -11.10
N ALA A 76 -0.94 -1.90 -10.57
CA ALA A 76 -0.59 -3.18 -11.20
C ALA A 76 -1.81 -4.10 -11.33
N LEU A 77 -2.59 -4.25 -10.25
CA LEU A 77 -3.80 -5.08 -10.25
C LEU A 77 -4.80 -4.58 -11.30
N ASN A 78 -5.04 -3.27 -11.37
CA ASN A 78 -5.90 -2.68 -12.38
C ASN A 78 -5.40 -2.97 -13.80
N ALA A 79 -4.10 -2.86 -14.05
CA ALA A 79 -3.53 -3.14 -15.36
C ALA A 79 -3.68 -4.62 -15.77
N LEU A 80 -3.59 -5.54 -14.81
CA LEU A 80 -3.86 -6.97 -15.01
C LEU A 80 -5.35 -7.20 -15.32
N GLU A 81 -6.26 -6.65 -14.53
CA GLU A 81 -7.71 -6.79 -14.73
C GLU A 81 -8.20 -6.15 -16.03
N GLN A 82 -7.57 -5.08 -16.49
CA GLN A 82 -7.85 -4.44 -17.78
C GLN A 82 -7.16 -5.15 -18.97
N GLY A 83 -6.33 -6.17 -18.74
CA GLY A 83 -5.58 -6.87 -19.77
C GLY A 83 -4.50 -6.04 -20.46
N ILE A 84 -4.04 -4.94 -19.84
CA ILE A 84 -2.92 -4.13 -20.32
C ILE A 84 -1.60 -4.91 -20.20
N ILE A 85 -1.48 -5.68 -19.12
CA ILE A 85 -0.46 -6.71 -18.92
C ILE A 85 -1.14 -8.00 -18.49
N THR A 86 -0.42 -9.12 -18.56
CA THR A 86 -0.90 -10.41 -18.08
C THR A 86 0.12 -11.02 -17.10
N PRO A 87 -0.22 -12.06 -16.34
CA PRO A 87 0.75 -12.75 -15.47
C PRO A 87 2.03 -13.18 -16.17
N THR A 88 1.95 -13.53 -17.45
CA THR A 88 3.09 -14.04 -18.25
C THR A 88 3.68 -13.02 -19.22
N GLN A 89 2.97 -11.92 -19.50
CA GLN A 89 3.39 -10.87 -20.43
C GLN A 89 3.26 -9.50 -19.73
N ASN A 90 4.20 -9.20 -18.86
CA ASN A 90 4.21 -7.99 -18.05
C ASN A 90 5.54 -7.24 -18.10
N THR A 91 6.42 -7.57 -19.04
CA THR A 91 7.65 -6.82 -19.28
C THR A 91 7.38 -5.65 -20.21
N ILE A 92 7.80 -4.45 -19.78
CA ILE A 92 7.76 -3.23 -20.58
C ILE A 92 9.19 -2.85 -20.97
N GLU A 93 9.41 -2.61 -22.26
CA GLU A 93 10.71 -2.18 -22.77
C GLU A 93 11.05 -0.76 -22.28
N TRP A 94 12.34 -0.58 -21.97
CA TRP A 94 12.88 0.71 -21.58
C TRP A 94 12.80 1.70 -22.73
N ASP A 95 12.49 2.96 -22.39
CA ASP A 95 12.37 4.06 -23.35
C ASP A 95 13.70 4.72 -23.72
N ASN A 96 14.82 4.16 -23.26
CA ASN A 96 16.16 4.69 -23.41
C ASN A 96 16.37 6.09 -22.78
N ILE A 97 15.45 6.53 -21.90
CA ILE A 97 15.62 7.75 -21.12
C ILE A 97 16.39 7.41 -19.85
N SER A 98 17.59 7.98 -19.71
CA SER A 98 18.43 7.79 -18.52
C SER A 98 17.80 8.49 -17.30
N ARG A 99 17.71 7.75 -16.18
CA ARG A 99 17.19 8.22 -14.90
C ARG A 99 18.25 8.10 -13.82
N GLU A 100 18.14 8.89 -12.76
CA GLU A 100 19.09 8.92 -11.65
C GLU A 100 19.23 7.59 -10.92
N ILE A 101 18.16 6.78 -10.89
CA ILE A 101 18.17 5.47 -10.25
C ILE A 101 18.62 4.41 -11.27
N PRO A 102 19.84 3.86 -11.14
CA PRO A 102 20.42 3.01 -12.19
C PRO A 102 19.57 1.78 -12.56
N VAL A 103 18.91 1.14 -11.57
CA VAL A 103 18.06 -0.05 -11.80
C VAL A 103 16.78 0.27 -12.60
N TRP A 104 16.47 1.55 -12.82
CA TRP A 104 15.35 1.97 -13.66
C TRP A 104 15.70 2.05 -15.14
N ASN A 105 17.00 1.98 -15.48
CA ASN A 105 17.53 2.13 -16.83
C ASN A 105 17.67 0.75 -17.50
N GLY A 106 16.55 0.15 -17.84
CA GLY A 106 16.47 -1.15 -18.49
C GLY A 106 15.01 -1.63 -18.55
N ASN A 107 14.78 -2.70 -19.30
CA ASN A 107 13.48 -3.35 -19.37
C ASN A 107 13.01 -3.78 -17.97
N GLN A 108 11.74 -3.63 -17.69
CA GLN A 108 11.17 -3.95 -16.38
C GLN A 108 10.05 -4.97 -16.52
N SER A 109 10.11 -6.04 -15.75
CA SER A 109 8.95 -6.88 -15.44
C SER A 109 8.12 -6.26 -14.32
N LEU A 110 6.90 -6.75 -14.09
CA LEU A 110 6.08 -6.33 -12.96
C LEU A 110 6.81 -6.51 -11.63
N ASP A 111 7.46 -7.66 -11.42
CA ASP A 111 8.21 -7.96 -10.19
C ASP A 111 9.35 -6.96 -9.97
N SER A 112 10.18 -6.72 -10.99
CA SER A 112 11.28 -5.76 -10.89
C SER A 112 10.77 -4.33 -10.69
N ALA A 113 9.66 -3.96 -11.33
CA ALA A 113 9.07 -2.65 -11.22
C ALA A 113 8.46 -2.39 -9.83
N LEU A 114 7.77 -3.36 -9.23
CA LEU A 114 7.28 -3.27 -7.86
C LEU A 114 8.41 -3.25 -6.84
N LYS A 115 9.38 -4.19 -6.96
CA LYS A 115 10.54 -4.29 -6.08
C LYS A 115 11.35 -2.99 -6.05
N ASN A 116 11.63 -2.40 -7.21
CA ASN A 116 12.44 -1.19 -7.35
C ASN A 116 11.62 0.10 -7.43
N SER A 117 10.30 0.05 -7.23
CA SER A 117 9.41 1.21 -7.31
C SER A 117 9.56 2.02 -8.60
N VAL A 118 9.68 1.37 -9.75
CA VAL A 118 9.98 2.00 -11.05
C VAL A 118 8.82 2.87 -11.52
N ASN A 119 8.90 4.18 -11.32
CA ASN A 119 7.80 5.11 -11.60
C ASN A 119 7.33 5.06 -13.05
N TRP A 120 8.25 5.08 -14.01
CA TRP A 120 7.92 5.13 -15.43
C TRP A 120 7.13 3.88 -15.91
N TYR A 121 7.34 2.73 -15.28
CA TYR A 121 6.59 1.50 -15.59
C TYR A 121 5.11 1.70 -15.28
N PHE A 122 4.79 2.15 -14.05
CA PHE A 122 3.41 2.38 -13.62
C PHE A 122 2.77 3.57 -14.32
N GLN A 123 3.52 4.63 -14.60
CA GLN A 123 3.04 5.77 -15.42
C GLN A 123 2.59 5.33 -16.81
N ARG A 124 3.28 4.36 -17.43
CA ARG A 124 2.85 3.78 -18.72
C ARG A 124 1.60 2.94 -18.59
N LEU A 125 1.50 2.10 -17.56
CA LEU A 125 0.29 1.33 -17.29
C LEU A 125 -0.91 2.26 -17.10
N ASP A 126 -0.78 3.22 -16.20
CA ASP A 126 -1.84 4.16 -15.85
C ASP A 126 -2.27 5.02 -17.04
N LYS A 127 -1.30 5.46 -17.85
CA LYS A 127 -1.59 6.17 -19.11
C LYS A 127 -2.37 5.30 -20.10
N SER A 128 -2.04 4.01 -20.19
CA SER A 128 -2.74 3.08 -21.09
C SER A 128 -4.16 2.78 -20.62
N ILE A 129 -4.39 2.77 -19.30
CA ILE A 129 -5.71 2.59 -18.69
C ILE A 129 -6.56 3.86 -18.89
N GLY A 130 -5.99 5.04 -18.68
CA GLY A 130 -6.66 6.34 -18.77
C GLY A 130 -7.39 6.76 -17.49
N VAL A 131 -7.61 8.08 -17.34
CA VAL A 131 -8.14 8.71 -16.12
C VAL A 131 -9.44 8.10 -15.65
N ASP A 132 -10.43 8.00 -16.54
CA ASP A 132 -11.79 7.57 -16.18
C ASP A 132 -11.81 6.14 -15.61
N LYS A 133 -11.06 5.23 -16.24
CA LYS A 133 -10.98 3.84 -15.77
C LYS A 133 -10.15 3.70 -14.49
N LEU A 134 -9.10 4.51 -14.33
CA LEU A 134 -8.33 4.55 -13.09
C LEU A 134 -9.18 5.03 -11.92
N GLU A 135 -9.91 6.14 -12.08
CA GLU A 135 -10.80 6.63 -11.02
C GLU A 135 -11.94 5.64 -10.73
N ALA A 136 -12.55 5.06 -11.77
CA ALA A 136 -13.60 4.06 -11.60
C ALA A 136 -13.08 2.87 -10.77
N PHE A 137 -11.90 2.34 -11.10
CA PHE A 137 -11.29 1.25 -10.35
C PHE A 137 -10.99 1.62 -8.89
N TYR A 138 -10.36 2.77 -8.63
CA TYR A 138 -10.06 3.18 -7.25
C TYR A 138 -11.33 3.39 -6.43
N ARG A 139 -12.41 3.90 -7.01
CA ARG A 139 -13.71 4.01 -6.35
C ARG A 139 -14.35 2.66 -6.10
N GLU A 140 -14.30 1.76 -7.07
CA GLU A 140 -14.84 0.40 -6.97
C GLU A 140 -14.20 -0.38 -5.82
N ILE A 141 -12.88 -0.37 -5.72
CA ILE A 141 -12.17 -1.06 -4.64
C ILE A 141 -12.23 -0.31 -3.29
N GLY A 142 -12.71 0.92 -3.26
CA GLY A 142 -12.75 1.77 -2.07
C GLY A 142 -11.39 2.33 -1.67
N TYR A 143 -10.53 2.65 -2.64
CA TYR A 143 -9.20 3.19 -2.37
C TYR A 143 -9.25 4.65 -1.95
N GLY A 144 -9.25 4.88 -0.65
CA GLY A 144 -9.20 6.23 -0.08
C GLY A 144 -10.29 7.17 -0.61
N ASN A 145 -9.88 8.32 -1.15
CA ASN A 145 -10.83 9.26 -1.78
C ASN A 145 -11.21 8.91 -3.23
N GLY A 146 -10.54 7.93 -3.85
CA GLY A 146 -10.81 7.47 -5.21
C GLY A 146 -10.68 8.55 -6.28
N TYR A 147 -9.91 9.62 -6.03
CA TYR A 147 -9.81 10.78 -6.92
C TYR A 147 -8.36 11.01 -7.37
N ILE A 148 -8.13 10.97 -8.68
CA ILE A 148 -6.81 11.18 -9.29
C ILE A 148 -6.67 12.53 -9.99
N GLY A 149 -7.77 13.20 -10.32
CA GLY A 149 -7.77 14.40 -11.16
C GLY A 149 -7.42 14.08 -12.62
N ASN A 150 -6.73 15.00 -13.28
CA ASN A 150 -6.38 14.85 -14.71
C ASN A 150 -4.94 14.36 -14.95
N ASP A 151 -4.20 14.00 -13.90
CA ASP A 151 -2.79 13.62 -13.98
C ASP A 151 -2.60 12.13 -13.69
N THR A 152 -2.34 11.34 -14.74
CA THR A 152 -2.04 9.91 -14.61
C THR A 152 -0.59 9.62 -14.22
N ALA A 153 0.28 10.64 -14.15
CA ALA A 153 1.71 10.44 -13.91
C ALA A 153 2.11 10.60 -12.44
N TYR A 154 1.46 11.51 -11.70
CA TYR A 154 1.88 11.87 -10.34
C TYR A 154 0.73 11.93 -9.32
N TYR A 155 -0.49 11.51 -9.66
CA TYR A 155 -1.66 11.56 -8.79
C TYR A 155 -1.45 10.89 -7.43
N TRP A 156 -0.54 9.93 -7.36
CA TRP A 156 -0.18 9.16 -6.16
C TRP A 156 1.00 9.77 -5.38
N ASN A 157 1.82 10.64 -5.99
CA ASN A 157 3.02 11.22 -5.38
C ASN A 157 2.79 12.68 -4.97
N GLY A 158 2.13 12.89 -3.84
CA GLY A 158 1.72 14.22 -3.39
C GLY A 158 0.51 14.80 -4.11
N GLY A 159 -0.01 14.11 -5.15
CA GLY A 159 -1.16 14.52 -5.96
C GLY A 159 -2.51 14.35 -5.26
N ASN A 160 -3.58 14.12 -6.04
CA ASN A 160 -4.96 14.15 -5.54
C ASN A 160 -5.38 12.87 -4.81
N LEU A 161 -4.81 11.70 -5.16
CA LEU A 161 -5.16 10.45 -4.50
C LEU A 161 -4.66 10.44 -3.06
N LYS A 162 -5.57 10.16 -2.13
CA LYS A 162 -5.29 10.12 -0.69
C LYS A 162 -5.91 8.87 -0.08
N ILE A 163 -5.21 8.29 0.88
CA ILE A 163 -5.66 7.10 1.61
C ILE A 163 -5.16 7.16 3.06
N SER A 164 -5.92 6.61 3.98
CA SER A 164 -5.52 6.49 5.38
C SER A 164 -4.79 5.17 5.68
N PRO A 165 -4.00 5.10 6.74
CA PRO A 165 -3.37 3.85 7.18
C PRO A 165 -4.37 2.73 7.45
N LEU A 166 -5.52 3.04 8.02
CA LEU A 166 -6.57 2.06 8.26
C LEU A 166 -7.12 1.50 6.93
N GLU A 167 -7.44 2.38 5.95
CA GLU A 167 -7.91 1.95 4.63
C GLU A 167 -6.87 1.09 3.90
N GLN A 168 -5.56 1.36 4.05
CA GLN A 168 -4.49 0.52 3.48
C GLN A 168 -4.58 -0.91 4.01
N VAL A 169 -4.78 -1.08 5.32
CA VAL A 169 -4.92 -2.40 5.94
C VAL A 169 -6.19 -3.11 5.45
N GLU A 170 -7.33 -2.41 5.42
CA GLU A 170 -8.60 -2.97 4.94
C GLU A 170 -8.53 -3.43 3.48
N LEU A 171 -7.85 -2.66 2.63
CA LEU A 171 -7.64 -3.02 1.22
C LEU A 171 -6.72 -4.23 1.07
N LEU A 172 -5.66 -4.33 1.89
CA LEU A 172 -4.77 -5.50 1.87
C LEU A 172 -5.51 -6.78 2.30
N VAL A 173 -6.40 -6.70 3.30
CA VAL A 173 -7.26 -7.83 3.70
C VAL A 173 -8.14 -8.27 2.53
N LYS A 174 -8.79 -7.34 1.84
CA LYS A 174 -9.63 -7.65 0.69
C LYS A 174 -8.83 -8.24 -0.48
N LEU A 175 -7.64 -7.71 -0.74
CA LEU A 175 -6.73 -8.25 -1.77
C LEU A 175 -6.32 -9.69 -1.41
N TYR A 176 -5.95 -9.93 -0.17
CA TYR A 176 -5.52 -11.24 0.32
C TYR A 176 -6.61 -12.30 0.16
N ASN A 177 -7.84 -11.97 0.53
CA ASN A 177 -9.01 -12.84 0.43
C ASN A 177 -9.62 -12.89 -0.98
N ASN A 178 -9.21 -12.02 -1.88
CA ASN A 178 -9.88 -11.76 -3.16
C ASN A 178 -11.38 -11.40 -3.00
N ASP A 179 -11.69 -10.55 -2.04
CA ASP A 179 -13.07 -10.11 -1.77
C ASP A 179 -13.68 -9.30 -2.93
N TYR A 180 -12.85 -8.85 -3.86
CA TYR A 180 -13.28 -8.17 -5.08
C TYR A 180 -13.76 -9.11 -6.18
N GLY A 181 -13.43 -10.41 -6.12
CA GLY A 181 -13.74 -11.41 -7.14
C GLY A 181 -12.98 -11.22 -8.44
N PHE A 182 -11.77 -10.66 -8.37
CA PHE A 182 -10.86 -10.53 -9.50
C PHE A 182 -10.28 -11.87 -9.93
N ASP A 183 -9.67 -11.92 -11.10
CA ASP A 183 -9.03 -13.15 -11.58
C ASP A 183 -7.97 -13.62 -10.57
N SER A 184 -8.08 -14.87 -10.15
CA SER A 184 -7.19 -15.45 -9.15
C SER A 184 -5.72 -15.49 -9.59
N ALA A 185 -5.45 -15.65 -10.89
CA ALA A 185 -4.10 -15.59 -11.43
C ALA A 185 -3.51 -14.18 -11.32
N ASN A 186 -4.33 -13.13 -11.48
CA ASN A 186 -3.92 -11.75 -11.30
C ASN A 186 -3.61 -11.45 -9.82
N ILE A 187 -4.47 -11.91 -8.91
CA ILE A 187 -4.24 -11.79 -7.46
C ILE A 187 -2.95 -12.48 -7.04
N GLU A 188 -2.73 -13.73 -7.47
CA GLU A 188 -1.50 -14.46 -7.15
C GLU A 188 -0.26 -13.80 -7.76
N THR A 189 -0.37 -13.22 -8.95
CA THR A 189 0.70 -12.44 -9.57
C THR A 189 1.09 -11.25 -8.68
N ILE A 190 0.11 -10.51 -8.16
CA ILE A 190 0.37 -9.39 -7.25
C ILE A 190 1.00 -9.86 -5.95
N LYS A 191 0.47 -10.92 -5.32
CA LYS A 191 1.03 -11.47 -4.07
C LYS A 191 2.49 -11.88 -4.26
N ASN A 192 2.81 -12.59 -5.34
CA ASN A 192 4.17 -12.97 -5.64
C ASN A 192 5.09 -11.77 -5.85
N ALA A 193 4.63 -10.74 -6.57
CA ALA A 193 5.41 -9.55 -6.88
C ALA A 193 5.68 -8.65 -5.66
N ILE A 194 4.89 -8.76 -4.59
CA ILE A 194 5.12 -8.05 -3.32
C ILE A 194 5.74 -8.92 -2.23
N PHE A 195 6.11 -10.17 -2.53
CA PHE A 195 6.88 -11.00 -1.61
C PHE A 195 8.28 -10.40 -1.38
N LEU A 196 8.69 -10.29 -0.13
CA LEU A 196 9.95 -9.66 0.26
C LEU A 196 10.95 -10.65 0.85
N SER A 197 10.52 -11.45 1.83
CA SER A 197 11.41 -12.37 2.55
C SER A 197 10.65 -13.46 3.31
N GLU A 198 11.39 -14.50 3.69
CA GLU A 198 10.95 -15.49 4.65
C GLU A 198 11.98 -15.61 5.77
N SER A 199 11.54 -15.54 7.02
CA SER A 199 12.41 -15.62 8.20
C SER A 199 11.68 -16.34 9.34
N GLY A 200 12.31 -17.36 9.90
CA GLY A 200 11.72 -18.15 10.99
C GLY A 200 10.40 -18.83 10.65
N GLY A 201 10.16 -19.15 9.37
CA GLY A 201 8.91 -19.71 8.87
C GLY A 201 7.80 -18.68 8.62
N ASN A 202 8.06 -17.39 8.84
CA ASN A 202 7.12 -16.30 8.55
C ASN A 202 7.48 -15.66 7.22
N LYS A 203 6.47 -15.38 6.39
CA LYS A 203 6.63 -14.76 5.08
C LYS A 203 6.16 -13.31 5.13
N LEU A 204 7.03 -12.41 4.71
CA LEU A 204 6.75 -10.98 4.64
C LEU A 204 6.43 -10.58 3.20
N TYR A 205 5.32 -9.88 3.05
CA TYR A 205 4.87 -9.27 1.80
C TYR A 205 4.65 -7.78 2.04
N GLY A 206 4.99 -6.94 1.08
CA GLY A 206 4.76 -5.52 1.27
C GLY A 206 5.31 -4.60 0.21
N LYS A 207 5.02 -3.32 0.41
CA LYS A 207 5.44 -2.23 -0.46
C LYS A 207 5.74 -0.98 0.35
N THR A 208 6.89 -0.39 0.07
CA THR A 208 7.27 0.91 0.62
C THR A 208 6.77 2.07 -0.24
N GLY A 209 6.67 3.24 0.37
CA GLY A 209 6.42 4.50 -0.31
C GLY A 209 7.21 5.63 0.35
N THR A 210 7.70 6.58 -0.46
CA THR A 210 8.37 7.78 0.02
C THR A 210 7.86 8.99 -0.74
N GLY A 211 7.37 9.98 -0.02
CA GLY A 211 7.01 11.29 -0.54
C GLY A 211 8.07 12.31 -0.21
N ARG A 212 8.43 13.13 -1.20
CA ARG A 212 9.47 14.16 -1.08
C ARG A 212 8.89 15.56 -1.26
N ARG A 213 9.44 16.50 -0.51
CA ARG A 213 9.18 17.93 -0.66
C ARG A 213 10.48 18.70 -0.48
N ASN A 214 10.85 19.50 -1.49
CA ASN A 214 12.11 20.26 -1.50
C ASN A 214 13.36 19.39 -1.23
N GLY A 215 13.38 18.17 -1.78
CA GLY A 215 14.49 17.25 -1.62
C GLY A 215 14.46 16.41 -0.34
N ASN A 216 13.60 16.73 0.63
CA ASN A 216 13.50 16.03 1.90
C ASN A 216 12.42 14.94 1.89
N ASP A 217 12.66 13.82 2.53
CA ASP A 217 11.71 12.74 2.73
C ASP A 217 10.74 13.12 3.85
N VAL A 218 9.46 13.39 3.50
CA VAL A 218 8.45 13.97 4.41
C VAL A 218 7.27 13.06 4.71
N ASN A 219 7.10 11.97 3.93
CA ASN A 219 5.99 11.02 4.08
C ASN A 219 6.48 9.63 3.73
N GLY A 220 6.70 8.80 4.74
CA GLY A 220 7.17 7.43 4.62
C GLY A 220 6.04 6.42 4.84
N TRP A 221 6.06 5.34 4.05
CA TRP A 221 5.14 4.23 4.15
C TRP A 221 5.84 2.88 4.09
N PHE A 222 5.37 1.95 4.89
CA PHE A 222 5.50 0.53 4.63
C PHE A 222 4.17 -0.15 4.95
N ILE A 223 3.61 -0.82 3.95
CA ILE A 223 2.34 -1.56 4.06
C ILE A 223 2.54 -2.99 3.60
N GLY A 224 1.77 -3.91 4.15
CA GLY A 224 1.87 -5.30 3.75
C GLY A 224 1.18 -6.26 4.69
N TYR A 225 1.63 -7.51 4.64
CA TYR A 225 1.18 -8.53 5.57
C TYR A 225 2.28 -9.55 5.86
N VAL A 226 2.13 -10.23 6.99
CA VAL A 226 3.00 -11.30 7.44
C VAL A 226 2.17 -12.56 7.58
N ASP A 227 2.48 -13.59 6.81
CA ASP A 227 1.93 -14.91 6.98
C ASP A 227 2.80 -15.71 7.96
N THR A 228 2.19 -16.16 9.04
CA THR A 228 2.78 -17.09 10.02
C THR A 228 2.15 -18.47 9.86
N ALA A 229 2.62 -19.44 10.61
CA ALA A 229 2.08 -20.80 10.54
C ALA A 229 0.57 -20.90 10.86
N ASP A 230 0.04 -19.98 11.67
CA ASP A 230 -1.32 -20.07 12.21
C ASP A 230 -2.13 -18.77 12.14
N ASN A 231 -1.55 -17.70 11.59
CA ASN A 231 -2.22 -16.39 11.47
C ASN A 231 -1.62 -15.53 10.37
N THR A 232 -2.38 -14.54 9.93
CA THR A 232 -1.92 -13.46 9.05
C THR A 232 -2.08 -12.10 9.74
N TYR A 233 -1.04 -11.29 9.72
CA TYR A 233 -1.04 -9.93 10.27
C TYR A 233 -0.90 -8.92 9.13
N PHE A 234 -1.90 -8.07 8.95
CA PHE A 234 -1.84 -6.97 7.98
C PHE A 234 -1.36 -5.70 8.66
N PHE A 235 -0.53 -4.93 7.98
CA PHE A 235 0.02 -3.73 8.59
C PHE A 235 0.09 -2.53 7.63
N ALA A 236 0.01 -1.35 8.23
CA ALA A 236 0.36 -0.08 7.61
C ALA A 236 1.10 0.79 8.63
N VAL A 237 2.36 1.06 8.36
CA VAL A 237 3.18 2.00 9.13
C VAL A 237 3.38 3.24 8.28
N ASN A 238 3.00 4.38 8.84
CA ASN A 238 3.17 5.68 8.20
C ASN A 238 4.03 6.60 9.05
N LEU A 239 4.90 7.34 8.38
CA LEU A 239 5.78 8.35 8.97
C LEU A 239 5.51 9.70 8.34
N GLN A 240 5.50 10.73 9.17
CA GLN A 240 5.41 12.13 8.77
C GLN A 240 6.53 12.92 9.44
N GLY A 241 7.16 13.82 8.70
CA GLY A 241 8.24 14.63 9.25
C GLY A 241 8.75 15.67 8.25
N GLU A 242 9.74 16.44 8.65
CA GLU A 242 10.41 17.39 7.77
C GLU A 242 11.56 16.74 6.99
N ASN A 243 12.08 15.61 7.50
CA ASN A 243 13.12 14.79 6.88
C ASN A 243 13.08 13.37 7.45
N ASN A 244 13.72 12.40 6.77
CA ASN A 244 13.84 11.00 7.17
C ASN A 244 12.49 10.23 7.29
N ALA A 245 11.37 10.83 6.97
CA ALA A 245 10.09 10.13 6.88
C ALA A 245 10.00 9.41 5.52
N ASN A 246 10.64 8.25 5.41
CA ASN A 246 10.75 7.46 4.18
C ASN A 246 10.39 5.98 4.37
N GLY A 247 10.34 5.25 3.25
CA GLY A 247 9.97 3.83 3.25
C GLY A 247 10.95 2.94 3.98
N ASN A 248 12.25 3.25 3.96
CA ASN A 248 13.27 2.44 4.67
C ASN A 248 13.08 2.57 6.19
N THR A 249 12.94 3.80 6.69
CA THR A 249 12.67 4.05 8.11
C THR A 249 11.35 3.39 8.54
N ALA A 250 10.31 3.45 7.71
CA ALA A 250 9.05 2.76 7.99
C ALA A 250 9.22 1.23 8.06
N THR A 251 10.09 0.66 7.23
CA THR A 251 10.42 -0.77 7.25
C THR A 251 11.13 -1.15 8.55
N GLU A 252 12.13 -0.39 8.99
CA GLU A 252 12.87 -0.63 10.23
C GLU A 252 11.95 -0.57 11.46
N ILE A 253 11.06 0.42 11.51
CA ILE A 253 10.04 0.52 12.57
C ILE A 253 9.10 -0.69 12.53
N THR A 254 8.66 -1.10 11.35
CA THR A 254 7.81 -2.28 11.20
C THR A 254 8.49 -3.54 11.73
N TYR A 255 9.77 -3.75 11.40
CA TYR A 255 10.55 -4.87 11.92
C TYR A 255 10.60 -4.84 13.45
N SER A 256 10.86 -3.66 14.03
CA SER A 256 10.91 -3.49 15.48
C SER A 256 9.55 -3.77 16.16
N ILE A 257 8.45 -3.38 15.52
CA ILE A 257 7.09 -3.67 16.01
C ILE A 257 6.84 -5.17 16.02
N PHE A 258 7.12 -5.88 14.93
CA PHE A 258 6.91 -7.33 14.85
C PHE A 258 7.84 -8.11 15.77
N ASP A 259 9.07 -7.63 16.00
CA ASP A 259 9.98 -8.22 16.98
C ASP A 259 9.41 -8.13 18.40
N ARG A 260 8.83 -6.98 18.80
CA ARG A 260 8.09 -6.83 20.07
C ARG A 260 6.87 -7.75 20.19
N MET A 261 6.26 -8.10 19.08
CA MET A 261 5.17 -9.07 19.01
C MET A 261 5.68 -10.54 19.05
N GLY A 262 7.00 -10.76 19.06
CA GLY A 262 7.60 -12.09 19.01
C GLY A 262 7.56 -12.75 17.63
N ILE A 263 7.32 -11.98 16.57
CA ILE A 263 7.20 -12.44 15.18
C ILE A 263 8.44 -12.01 14.40
N LYS A 264 9.30 -12.97 14.06
CA LYS A 264 10.51 -12.69 13.28
C LYS A 264 10.18 -12.53 11.81
N ILE A 265 10.50 -11.35 11.24
CA ILE A 265 10.31 -11.02 9.82
C ILE A 265 11.54 -10.40 9.17
N ASN A 266 12.58 -10.15 9.94
CA ASN A 266 13.85 -9.63 9.42
C ASN A 266 14.55 -10.73 8.61
N PRO A 267 15.08 -10.42 7.41
CA PRO A 267 15.85 -11.36 6.61
C PRO A 267 17.13 -11.82 7.29
#